data_f946a9cd81a158482d8c1f3336309e94
#
_entry.id   f946a9cd81a158482d8c1f3336309e94
#
_cell.length_a   1.000
_cell.length_b   1.000
_cell.length_c   1.000
_cell.angle_alpha   90.00
_cell.angle_beta   90.00
_cell.angle_gamma   90.00
#
_symmetry.space_group_name_H-M   'P 1'
#
loop_
_entity.id
_entity.type
_entity.pdbx_description
1 polymer ?
#
loop_
_entity_poly.entity_id
_entity_poly.type
_entity_poly.pdbx_seq_one_letter_code
_entity_poly.pdbx_strand_id
1 'polypeptide(L)'
;MIQVQNLVKSFDNRQVVRRLSFTAQDGAITGLLGANGAGKTTTLRIVCGVLQPDAGAVKIDRSGTGALLDHTGIYPRLTVRENLAYFGMLRGMPSAVLAERVSQVLGTLGLEAIADRRTAGFSQGERMKTALGRAILHAPKNLLLDEPTNGLDVPSVRSLRDLLRRLRDAGACVVFSSHVLDEVRTLCDHVVIVDHGRLVAQGSPAELCRQTDSGSLEDAFVKLTCTEEPAIC
;
A
#
# COMPACT_ATOMS: atom_id res chain seq x y z
N MET A 1 12.07 4.50 6.38
CA MET A 1 12.01 3.15 6.99
C MET A 1 10.83 3.05 7.92
N ILE A 2 10.11 1.93 7.89
CA ILE A 2 8.97 1.61 8.74
C ILE A 2 9.31 0.36 9.56
N GLN A 3 9.14 0.43 10.89
CA GLN A 3 9.35 -0.72 11.79
C GLN A 3 8.04 -1.03 12.52
N VAL A 4 7.62 -2.26 12.47
CA VAL A 4 6.46 -2.81 13.16
C VAL A 4 6.95 -3.88 14.13
N GLN A 5 6.59 -3.76 15.42
CA GLN A 5 7.08 -4.63 16.48
C GLN A 5 5.94 -5.19 17.31
N ASN A 6 5.77 -6.52 17.30
CA ASN A 6 4.79 -7.27 18.09
C ASN A 6 3.37 -6.69 18.05
N LEU A 7 2.93 -6.26 16.86
CA LEU A 7 1.67 -5.58 16.66
C LEU A 7 0.49 -6.51 16.97
N VAL A 8 -0.43 -6.05 17.81
CA VAL A 8 -1.66 -6.78 18.15
C VAL A 8 -2.87 -5.90 17.92
N LYS A 9 -3.92 -6.47 17.32
CA LYS A 9 -5.23 -5.83 17.18
C LYS A 9 -6.35 -6.85 17.21
N SER A 10 -7.35 -6.57 18.03
CA SER A 10 -8.58 -7.36 18.14
C SER A 10 -9.80 -6.48 17.86
N PHE A 11 -10.87 -7.08 17.36
CA PHE A 11 -12.21 -6.53 17.24
C PHE A 11 -13.20 -7.57 17.74
N ASP A 12 -14.12 -7.19 18.62
CA ASP A 12 -15.18 -8.06 19.14
C ASP A 12 -14.69 -9.45 19.57
N ASN A 13 -13.64 -9.50 20.39
CA ASN A 13 -12.95 -10.71 20.84
C ASN A 13 -12.24 -11.54 19.77
N ARG A 14 -12.21 -11.11 18.51
CA ARG A 14 -11.44 -11.75 17.45
C ARG A 14 -10.13 -11.02 17.23
N GLN A 15 -9.01 -11.70 17.47
CA GLN A 15 -7.68 -11.16 17.21
C GLN A 15 -7.38 -11.21 15.71
N VAL A 16 -7.30 -10.03 15.07
CA VAL A 16 -7.08 -9.87 13.62
C VAL A 16 -5.59 -9.69 13.29
N VAL A 17 -4.82 -9.06 14.19
CA VAL A 17 -3.35 -8.97 14.08
C VAL A 17 -2.75 -9.58 15.33
N ARG A 18 -1.80 -10.52 15.16
CA ARG A 18 -1.31 -11.41 16.21
C ARG A 18 0.21 -11.34 16.33
N ARG A 19 0.72 -10.35 17.07
CA ARG A 19 2.18 -10.11 17.30
C ARG A 19 2.98 -9.99 16.00
N LEU A 20 2.40 -9.32 14.98
CA LEU A 20 3.07 -9.10 13.71
C LEU A 20 4.28 -8.19 13.87
N SER A 21 5.43 -8.62 13.33
CA SER A 21 6.66 -7.82 13.32
C SER A 21 7.32 -7.89 11.96
N PHE A 22 7.66 -6.72 11.38
CA PHE A 22 8.42 -6.62 10.14
C PHE A 22 9.07 -5.24 10.02
N THR A 23 10.00 -5.13 9.07
CA THR A 23 10.64 -3.85 8.72
C THR A 23 10.56 -3.63 7.22
N ALA A 24 10.10 -2.44 6.80
CA ALA A 24 10.18 -1.99 5.42
C ALA A 24 11.27 -0.92 5.30
N GLN A 25 12.20 -1.13 4.37
CA GLN A 25 13.40 -0.31 4.19
C GLN A 25 13.12 0.90 3.31
N ASP A 26 13.91 1.97 3.48
CA ASP A 26 13.96 3.07 2.53
C ASP A 26 14.56 2.60 1.20
N GLY A 27 14.08 3.14 0.09
CA GLY A 27 14.51 2.73 -1.24
C GLY A 27 14.12 1.29 -1.60
N ALA A 28 13.07 0.76 -1.00
CA ALA A 28 12.58 -0.59 -1.27
C ALA A 28 11.04 -0.64 -1.33
N ILE A 29 10.54 -1.60 -2.11
CA ILE A 29 9.12 -1.94 -2.19
C ILE A 29 8.89 -3.22 -1.38
N THR A 30 8.11 -3.11 -0.30
CA THR A 30 7.72 -4.23 0.54
C THR A 30 6.27 -4.62 0.27
N GLY A 31 6.03 -5.86 -0.15
CA GLY A 31 4.71 -6.44 -0.33
C GLY A 31 4.19 -7.10 0.94
N LEU A 32 3.04 -6.69 1.43
CA LEU A 32 2.31 -7.37 2.49
C LEU A 32 1.33 -8.36 1.84
N LEU A 33 1.75 -9.61 1.70
CA LEU A 33 1.05 -10.67 0.99
C LEU A 33 0.22 -11.54 1.93
N GLY A 34 -0.98 -11.91 1.53
CA GLY A 34 -1.83 -12.82 2.29
C GLY A 34 -3.26 -12.87 1.76
N ALA A 35 -4.02 -13.87 2.17
CA ALA A 35 -5.42 -14.02 1.80
C ALA A 35 -6.29 -12.85 2.28
N ASN A 36 -7.52 -12.76 1.76
CA ASN A 36 -8.50 -11.81 2.29
C ASN A 36 -8.82 -12.15 3.75
N GLY A 37 -8.82 -11.12 4.61
CA GLY A 37 -9.00 -11.32 6.05
C GLY A 37 -7.72 -11.67 6.83
N ALA A 38 -6.56 -11.78 6.19
CA ALA A 38 -5.27 -12.05 6.88
C ALA A 38 -4.78 -10.91 7.79
N GLY A 39 -5.45 -9.73 7.79
CA GLY A 39 -5.09 -8.60 8.64
C GLY A 39 -4.27 -7.50 7.96
N LYS A 40 -4.05 -7.57 6.64
CA LYS A 40 -3.24 -6.61 5.85
C LYS A 40 -3.74 -5.18 5.99
N THR A 41 -5.00 -4.91 5.64
CA THR A 41 -5.65 -3.58 5.75
C THR A 41 -5.60 -3.04 7.18
N THR A 42 -5.88 -3.88 8.16
CA THR A 42 -5.79 -3.51 9.59
C THR A 42 -4.39 -3.08 9.97
N THR A 43 -3.38 -3.84 9.52
CA THR A 43 -1.96 -3.52 9.75
C THR A 43 -1.60 -2.18 9.12
N LEU A 44 -1.95 -1.94 7.85
CA LEU A 44 -1.68 -0.66 7.19
C LEU A 44 -2.38 0.52 7.86
N ARG A 45 -3.63 0.35 8.32
CA ARG A 45 -4.36 1.38 9.07
C ARG A 45 -3.69 1.73 10.40
N ILE A 46 -3.11 0.74 11.08
CA ILE A 46 -2.36 0.98 12.31
C ILE A 46 -1.03 1.68 11.99
N VAL A 47 -0.30 1.22 10.96
CA VAL A 47 0.99 1.81 10.57
C VAL A 47 0.81 3.29 10.24
N CYS A 48 -0.25 3.67 9.51
CA CYS A 48 -0.49 5.07 9.18
C CYS A 48 -1.13 5.88 10.33
N GLY A 49 -1.51 5.24 11.42
CA GLY A 49 -2.05 5.90 12.62
C GLY A 49 -3.55 6.18 12.59
N VAL A 50 -4.28 5.63 11.61
CA VAL A 50 -5.76 5.71 11.55
C VAL A 50 -6.39 4.83 12.63
N LEU A 51 -5.71 3.73 12.99
CA LEU A 51 -6.18 2.78 14.00
C LEU A 51 -5.11 2.61 15.08
N GLN A 52 -5.53 2.59 16.35
CA GLN A 52 -4.63 2.31 17.48
C GLN A 52 -4.47 0.79 17.65
N PRO A 53 -3.25 0.28 17.86
CA PRO A 53 -3.02 -1.10 18.22
C PRO A 53 -3.43 -1.35 19.69
N ASP A 54 -3.73 -2.61 20.01
CA ASP A 54 -3.99 -3.03 21.40
C ASP A 54 -2.67 -3.31 22.12
N ALA A 55 -1.61 -3.72 21.38
CA ALA A 55 -0.25 -3.87 21.88
C ALA A 55 0.76 -3.80 20.73
N GLY A 56 2.04 -3.66 21.08
CA GLY A 56 3.13 -3.50 20.12
C GLY A 56 3.42 -2.03 19.80
N ALA A 57 4.34 -1.81 18.86
CA ALA A 57 4.78 -0.47 18.49
C ALA A 57 5.01 -0.34 16.98
N VAL A 58 4.80 0.88 16.48
CA VAL A 58 5.12 1.27 15.10
C VAL A 58 6.03 2.50 15.13
N LYS A 59 7.19 2.38 14.48
CA LYS A 59 8.11 3.51 14.27
C LYS A 59 8.07 3.91 12.80
N ILE A 60 7.55 5.11 12.54
CA ILE A 60 7.39 5.70 11.20
C ILE A 60 7.36 7.22 11.31
N ASP A 61 7.92 7.93 10.34
CA ASP A 61 7.64 9.36 10.16
C ASP A 61 6.26 9.54 9.52
N ARG A 62 5.25 9.81 10.34
CA ARG A 62 3.87 9.99 9.87
C ARG A 62 3.67 11.27 9.06
N SER A 63 4.43 12.33 9.35
CA SER A 63 4.34 13.61 8.62
C SER A 63 4.78 13.44 7.16
N GLY A 64 5.82 12.64 6.94
CA GLY A 64 6.33 12.26 5.63
C GLY A 64 5.66 11.04 5.01
N THR A 65 4.44 10.67 5.43
CA THR A 65 3.74 9.47 4.94
C THR A 65 2.56 9.84 4.05
N GLY A 66 2.52 9.25 2.86
CA GLY A 66 1.36 9.16 1.99
C GLY A 66 0.64 7.83 2.18
N ALA A 67 -0.69 7.83 2.14
CA ALA A 67 -1.45 6.60 2.29
C ALA A 67 -2.66 6.56 1.34
N LEU A 68 -2.88 5.38 0.76
CA LEU A 68 -4.06 4.99 0.02
C LEU A 68 -4.62 3.73 0.68
N LEU A 69 -5.50 3.91 1.66
CA LEU A 69 -6.07 2.81 2.47
C LEU A 69 -7.53 2.52 2.11
N ASP A 70 -8.11 3.36 1.30
CA ASP A 70 -9.48 3.25 0.82
C ASP A 70 -9.57 3.94 -0.54
N HIS A 71 -10.23 3.33 -1.49
CA HIS A 71 -10.48 3.87 -2.84
C HIS A 71 -11.53 4.98 -2.83
N THR A 72 -12.19 5.19 -1.70
CA THR A 72 -13.09 6.29 -1.42
C THR A 72 -12.33 7.51 -0.93
N GLY A 73 -13.03 8.58 -0.64
CA GLY A 73 -12.42 9.78 -0.06
C GLY A 73 -11.93 10.80 -1.08
N ILE A 74 -12.34 10.67 -2.35
CA ILE A 74 -12.35 11.78 -3.29
C ILE A 74 -13.72 12.48 -3.23
N TYR A 75 -13.70 13.81 -3.39
CA TYR A 75 -14.93 14.62 -3.36
C TYR A 75 -15.58 14.65 -4.73
N PRO A 76 -16.77 14.04 -4.94
CA PRO A 76 -17.38 13.89 -6.28
C PRO A 76 -17.72 15.22 -6.94
N ARG A 77 -17.97 16.27 -6.17
CA ARG A 77 -18.31 17.61 -6.67
C ARG A 77 -17.10 18.42 -7.12
N LEU A 78 -15.91 18.03 -6.70
CA LEU A 78 -14.64 18.66 -7.07
C LEU A 78 -14.07 18.02 -8.34
N THR A 79 -13.33 18.80 -9.11
CA THR A 79 -12.48 18.31 -10.21
C THR A 79 -11.29 17.52 -9.65
N VAL A 80 -10.52 16.85 -10.52
CA VAL A 80 -9.27 16.20 -10.08
C VAL A 80 -8.32 17.22 -9.48
N ARG A 81 -8.10 18.34 -10.18
CA ARG A 81 -7.24 19.44 -9.74
C ARG A 81 -7.66 19.99 -8.39
N GLU A 82 -8.94 20.26 -8.20
CA GLU A 82 -9.49 20.75 -6.94
C GLU A 82 -9.37 19.72 -5.82
N ASN A 83 -9.58 18.43 -6.09
CA ASN A 83 -9.34 17.37 -5.12
C ASN A 83 -7.89 17.37 -4.63
N LEU A 84 -6.93 17.39 -5.56
CA LEU A 84 -5.51 17.41 -5.21
C LEU A 84 -5.15 18.69 -4.43
N ALA A 85 -5.59 19.84 -4.91
CA ALA A 85 -5.32 21.13 -4.27
C ALA A 85 -5.91 21.18 -2.84
N TYR A 86 -7.13 20.72 -2.65
CA TYR A 86 -7.79 20.68 -1.35
C TYR A 86 -6.99 19.86 -0.32
N PHE A 87 -6.54 18.66 -0.70
CA PHE A 87 -5.74 17.83 0.21
C PHE A 87 -4.33 18.38 0.45
N GLY A 88 -3.74 19.08 -0.52
CA GLY A 88 -2.49 19.79 -0.31
C GLY A 88 -2.64 20.95 0.69
N MET A 89 -3.73 21.71 0.59
CA MET A 89 -4.05 22.76 1.56
C MET A 89 -4.24 22.22 2.97
N LEU A 90 -4.98 21.10 3.12
CA LEU A 90 -5.16 20.43 4.42
C LEU A 90 -3.84 19.97 5.05
N ARG A 91 -2.82 19.69 4.22
CA ARG A 91 -1.45 19.37 4.67
C ARG A 91 -0.58 20.61 4.91
N GLY A 92 -1.12 21.82 4.76
CA GLY A 92 -0.40 23.06 4.97
C GLY A 92 0.62 23.38 3.85
N MET A 93 0.46 22.83 2.65
CA MET A 93 1.36 23.14 1.51
C MET A 93 1.18 24.61 1.09
N PRO A 94 2.28 25.38 0.93
CA PRO A 94 2.21 26.76 0.41
C PRO A 94 1.60 26.81 -0.99
N SER A 95 0.75 27.79 -1.26
CA SER A 95 -0.02 27.89 -2.52
C SER A 95 0.87 27.87 -3.77
N ALA A 96 2.03 28.53 -3.73
CA ALA A 96 2.97 28.56 -4.86
C ALA A 96 3.53 27.17 -5.19
N VAL A 97 3.90 26.39 -4.15
CA VAL A 97 4.40 25.01 -4.29
C VAL A 97 3.27 24.07 -4.69
N LEU A 98 2.08 24.28 -4.14
CA LEU A 98 0.92 23.40 -4.36
C LEU A 98 0.50 23.37 -5.82
N ALA A 99 0.42 24.53 -6.49
CA ALA A 99 0.01 24.62 -7.90
C ALA A 99 0.96 23.84 -8.81
N GLU A 100 2.26 23.98 -8.60
CA GLU A 100 3.29 23.24 -9.33
C GLU A 100 3.19 21.73 -9.06
N ARG A 101 3.06 21.33 -7.78
CA ARG A 101 2.95 19.93 -7.41
C ARG A 101 1.69 19.26 -7.98
N VAL A 102 0.56 19.96 -7.99
CA VAL A 102 -0.67 19.46 -8.62
C VAL A 102 -0.43 19.18 -10.10
N SER A 103 0.21 20.10 -10.82
CA SER A 103 0.52 19.92 -12.25
C SER A 103 1.47 18.75 -12.49
N GLN A 104 2.51 18.60 -11.67
CA GLN A 104 3.44 17.47 -11.73
C GLN A 104 2.75 16.13 -11.49
N VAL A 105 1.86 16.05 -10.50
CA VAL A 105 1.12 14.82 -10.16
C VAL A 105 0.12 14.47 -11.27
N LEU A 106 -0.58 15.46 -11.84
CA LEU A 106 -1.47 15.24 -12.98
C LEU A 106 -0.70 14.60 -14.15
N GLY A 107 0.46 15.17 -14.52
CA GLY A 107 1.32 14.62 -15.59
C GLY A 107 1.85 13.22 -15.25
N THR A 108 2.29 13.00 -14.02
CA THR A 108 2.82 11.71 -13.58
C THR A 108 1.79 10.58 -13.69
N LEU A 109 0.52 10.88 -13.46
CA LEU A 109 -0.59 9.91 -13.45
C LEU A 109 -1.39 9.88 -14.76
N GLY A 110 -1.05 10.74 -15.74
CA GLY A 110 -1.78 10.86 -17.00
C GLY A 110 -3.22 11.34 -16.78
N LEU A 111 -3.41 12.33 -15.92
CA LEU A 111 -4.71 12.89 -15.56
C LEU A 111 -4.96 14.27 -16.17
N GLU A 112 -4.04 14.79 -17.00
CA GLU A 112 -4.12 16.16 -17.56
C GLU A 112 -5.41 16.37 -18.37
N ALA A 113 -5.78 15.41 -19.20
CA ALA A 113 -6.96 15.50 -20.06
C ALA A 113 -8.30 15.59 -19.29
N ILE A 114 -8.30 15.13 -18.03
CA ILE A 114 -9.48 15.11 -17.15
C ILE A 114 -9.31 15.97 -15.91
N ALA A 115 -8.22 16.74 -15.83
CA ALA A 115 -7.83 17.50 -14.64
C ALA A 115 -8.95 18.42 -14.12
N ASP A 116 -9.71 19.02 -15.04
CA ASP A 116 -10.77 19.99 -14.74
C ASP A 116 -12.18 19.36 -14.86
N ARG A 117 -12.27 18.03 -14.99
CA ARG A 117 -13.52 17.29 -14.95
C ARG A 117 -13.87 16.91 -13.51
N ARG A 118 -15.14 17.07 -13.11
CA ARG A 118 -15.63 16.63 -11.79
C ARG A 118 -15.51 15.13 -11.67
N THR A 119 -15.13 14.66 -10.47
CA THR A 119 -14.88 13.24 -10.21
C THR A 119 -16.16 12.41 -10.02
N ALA A 120 -17.34 13.06 -10.02
CA ALA A 120 -18.62 12.36 -10.13
C ALA A 120 -18.69 11.56 -11.43
N GLY A 121 -19.01 10.27 -11.36
CA GLY A 121 -19.10 9.41 -12.54
C GLY A 121 -17.76 8.89 -13.08
N PHE A 122 -16.64 9.09 -12.37
CA PHE A 122 -15.36 8.51 -12.74
C PHE A 122 -15.37 6.99 -12.72
N SER A 123 -14.65 6.38 -13.67
CA SER A 123 -14.31 4.96 -13.62
C SER A 123 -13.51 4.63 -12.36
N GLN A 124 -13.43 3.35 -12.00
CA GLN A 124 -12.63 2.91 -10.87
C GLN A 124 -11.15 3.28 -11.02
N GLY A 125 -10.60 3.15 -12.25
CA GLY A 125 -9.22 3.53 -12.54
C GLY A 125 -8.97 5.04 -12.40
N GLU A 126 -9.87 5.90 -12.88
CA GLU A 126 -9.77 7.36 -12.72
C GLU A 126 -9.84 7.77 -11.23
N ARG A 127 -10.72 7.12 -10.44
CA ARG A 127 -10.80 7.34 -8.99
C ARG A 127 -9.51 6.90 -8.30
N MET A 128 -8.99 5.71 -8.62
CA MET A 128 -7.75 5.19 -8.07
C MET A 128 -6.57 6.12 -8.35
N LYS A 129 -6.40 6.57 -9.60
CA LYS A 129 -5.34 7.52 -9.98
C LYS A 129 -5.48 8.84 -9.22
N THR A 130 -6.71 9.36 -9.06
CA THR A 130 -6.95 10.59 -8.29
C THR A 130 -6.59 10.41 -6.81
N ALA A 131 -6.99 9.29 -6.21
CA ALA A 131 -6.68 8.98 -4.81
C ALA A 131 -5.18 8.73 -4.60
N LEU A 132 -4.50 8.08 -5.55
CA LEU A 132 -3.05 7.93 -5.56
C LEU A 132 -2.34 9.29 -5.66
N GLY A 133 -2.85 10.18 -6.52
CA GLY A 133 -2.36 11.55 -6.64
C GLY A 133 -2.36 12.29 -5.30
N ARG A 134 -3.43 12.15 -4.52
CA ARG A 134 -3.49 12.66 -3.13
C ARG A 134 -2.37 12.11 -2.25
N ALA A 135 -2.15 10.79 -2.34
CA ALA A 135 -1.17 10.12 -1.49
C ALA A 135 0.28 10.58 -1.78
N ILE A 136 0.59 10.92 -3.04
CA ILE A 136 1.94 11.30 -3.48
C ILE A 136 2.16 12.82 -3.62
N LEU A 137 1.13 13.64 -3.46
CA LEU A 137 1.16 15.09 -3.73
C LEU A 137 2.28 15.81 -2.97
N HIS A 138 2.49 15.46 -1.71
CA HIS A 138 3.47 16.09 -0.83
C HIS A 138 4.86 15.42 -0.87
N ALA A 139 5.14 14.60 -1.90
CA ALA A 139 6.39 13.86 -2.07
C ALA A 139 6.78 13.03 -0.81
N PRO A 140 5.94 12.08 -0.40
CA PRO A 140 6.15 11.35 0.84
C PRO A 140 7.41 10.50 0.80
N LYS A 141 8.11 10.40 1.95
CA LYS A 141 9.20 9.43 2.16
C LYS A 141 8.69 8.01 2.36
N ASN A 142 7.49 7.87 2.92
CA ASN A 142 6.83 6.58 3.12
C ASN A 142 5.51 6.57 2.33
N LEU A 143 5.23 5.49 1.62
CA LEU A 143 3.99 5.32 0.87
C LEU A 143 3.33 3.99 1.26
N LEU A 144 2.10 4.06 1.77
CA LEU A 144 1.29 2.91 2.19
C LEU A 144 0.10 2.75 1.26
N LEU A 145 -0.03 1.60 0.61
CA LEU A 145 -1.07 1.33 -0.38
C LEU A 145 -1.80 0.04 -0.04
N ASP A 146 -3.12 0.10 0.09
CA ASP A 146 -3.95 -1.08 0.32
C ASP A 146 -4.61 -1.52 -0.99
N GLU A 147 -4.21 -2.70 -1.49
CA GLU A 147 -4.71 -3.32 -2.73
C GLU A 147 -4.76 -2.33 -3.93
N PRO A 148 -3.67 -1.62 -4.27
CA PRO A 148 -3.70 -0.46 -5.17
C PRO A 148 -4.00 -0.82 -6.64
N THR A 149 -3.98 -2.08 -7.00
CA THR A 149 -4.23 -2.60 -8.36
C THR A 149 -5.64 -3.09 -8.57
N ASN A 150 -6.43 -3.21 -7.49
CA ASN A 150 -7.78 -3.73 -7.56
C ASN A 150 -8.68 -2.91 -8.51
N GLY A 151 -9.22 -3.60 -9.53
CA GLY A 151 -10.13 -2.99 -10.50
C GLY A 151 -9.46 -2.05 -11.51
N LEU A 152 -8.13 -2.09 -11.60
CA LEU A 152 -7.39 -1.43 -12.67
C LEU A 152 -7.26 -2.32 -13.90
N ASP A 153 -7.28 -1.71 -15.08
CA ASP A 153 -6.91 -2.36 -16.32
C ASP A 153 -5.39 -2.56 -16.43
N VAL A 154 -4.97 -3.43 -17.34
CA VAL A 154 -3.55 -3.79 -17.53
C VAL A 154 -2.64 -2.57 -17.79
N PRO A 155 -3.00 -1.60 -18.64
CA PRO A 155 -2.20 -0.38 -18.83
C PRO A 155 -2.06 0.45 -17.53
N SER A 156 -3.12 0.58 -16.75
CA SER A 156 -3.09 1.31 -15.48
C SER A 156 -2.22 0.61 -14.42
N VAL A 157 -2.27 -0.73 -14.34
CA VAL A 157 -1.38 -1.52 -13.48
C VAL A 157 0.08 -1.32 -13.87
N ARG A 158 0.41 -1.32 -15.17
CA ARG A 158 1.79 -1.04 -15.63
C ARG A 158 2.25 0.35 -15.23
N SER A 159 1.42 1.38 -15.47
CA SER A 159 1.74 2.76 -15.09
C SER A 159 1.95 2.92 -13.59
N LEU A 160 1.14 2.23 -12.76
CA LEU A 160 1.30 2.20 -11.30
C LEU A 160 2.64 1.54 -10.92
N ARG A 161 2.97 0.39 -11.47
CA ARG A 161 4.25 -0.30 -11.21
C ARG A 161 5.45 0.58 -11.54
N ASP A 162 5.42 1.28 -12.67
CA ASP A 162 6.50 2.19 -13.08
C ASP A 162 6.60 3.41 -12.15
N LEU A 163 5.49 3.93 -11.66
CA LEU A 163 5.47 4.97 -10.65
C LEU A 163 6.11 4.50 -9.34
N LEU A 164 5.71 3.32 -8.84
CA LEU A 164 6.23 2.79 -7.58
C LEU A 164 7.74 2.52 -7.66
N ARG A 165 8.23 2.01 -8.81
CA ARG A 165 9.68 1.85 -9.06
C ARG A 165 10.40 3.20 -9.01
N ARG A 166 9.88 4.23 -9.69
CA ARG A 166 10.48 5.59 -9.64
C ARG A 166 10.52 6.16 -8.23
N LEU A 167 9.48 5.96 -7.44
CA LEU A 167 9.46 6.42 -6.04
C LEU A 167 10.48 5.66 -5.19
N ARG A 168 10.57 4.34 -5.35
CA ARG A 168 11.61 3.51 -4.72
C ARG A 168 13.01 4.00 -5.08
N ASP A 169 13.28 4.19 -6.37
CA ASP A 169 14.59 4.62 -6.87
C ASP A 169 14.97 6.03 -6.39
N ALA A 170 13.96 6.86 -6.07
CA ALA A 170 14.12 8.15 -5.40
C ALA A 170 14.29 8.02 -3.86
N GLY A 171 14.37 6.80 -3.33
CA GLY A 171 14.62 6.53 -1.91
C GLY A 171 13.37 6.39 -1.04
N ALA A 172 12.17 6.37 -1.60
CA ALA A 172 10.95 6.19 -0.82
C ALA A 172 10.84 4.74 -0.28
N CYS A 173 10.33 4.62 0.95
CA CYS A 173 9.88 3.37 1.54
C CYS A 173 8.43 3.10 1.07
N VAL A 174 8.22 2.08 0.25
CA VAL A 174 6.88 1.71 -0.24
C VAL A 174 6.43 0.42 0.41
N VAL A 175 5.23 0.42 1.00
CA VAL A 175 4.57 -0.79 1.47
C VAL A 175 3.20 -0.89 0.80
N PHE A 176 2.94 -2.00 0.13
CA PHE A 176 1.61 -2.24 -0.40
C PHE A 176 1.08 -3.63 -0.02
N SER A 177 -0.22 -3.72 0.21
CA SER A 177 -0.88 -5.01 0.37
C SER A 177 -1.32 -5.56 -0.97
N SER A 178 -1.25 -6.86 -1.13
CA SER A 178 -1.86 -7.58 -2.24
C SER A 178 -2.19 -9.02 -1.85
N HIS A 179 -3.15 -9.61 -2.54
CA HIS A 179 -3.40 -11.05 -2.57
C HIS A 179 -3.00 -11.66 -3.92
N VAL A 180 -2.47 -10.84 -4.84
CA VAL A 180 -2.06 -11.25 -6.20
C VAL A 180 -0.56 -11.51 -6.21
N LEU A 181 -0.16 -12.78 -6.26
CA LEU A 181 1.23 -13.23 -6.18
C LEU A 181 2.11 -12.70 -7.33
N ASP A 182 1.58 -12.61 -8.55
CA ASP A 182 2.34 -12.11 -9.70
C ASP A 182 2.73 -10.63 -9.56
N GLU A 183 1.88 -9.83 -8.92
CA GLU A 183 2.21 -8.44 -8.61
C GLU A 183 3.38 -8.34 -7.64
N VAL A 184 3.31 -9.12 -6.57
CA VAL A 184 4.34 -9.16 -5.53
C VAL A 184 5.65 -9.65 -6.11
N ARG A 185 5.63 -10.74 -6.89
CA ARG A 185 6.80 -11.29 -7.58
C ARG A 185 7.48 -10.28 -8.51
N THR A 186 6.68 -9.47 -9.22
CA THR A 186 7.18 -8.56 -10.26
C THR A 186 7.67 -7.23 -9.71
N LEU A 187 7.15 -6.81 -8.55
CA LEU A 187 7.34 -5.45 -8.05
C LEU A 187 8.12 -5.38 -6.74
N CYS A 188 8.04 -6.40 -5.87
CA CYS A 188 8.59 -6.32 -4.52
C CYS A 188 10.07 -6.68 -4.45
N ASP A 189 10.83 -5.87 -3.73
CA ASP A 189 12.18 -6.19 -3.28
C ASP A 189 12.14 -7.11 -2.06
N HIS A 190 11.13 -6.93 -1.20
CA HIS A 190 10.88 -7.72 0.01
C HIS A 190 9.41 -8.08 0.15
N VAL A 191 9.12 -9.27 0.66
CA VAL A 191 7.76 -9.78 0.88
C VAL A 191 7.60 -10.16 2.34
N VAL A 192 6.47 -9.78 2.92
CA VAL A 192 6.02 -10.16 4.26
C VAL A 192 4.74 -10.98 4.07
N ILE A 193 4.81 -12.29 4.29
CA ILE A 193 3.66 -13.19 4.17
C ILE A 193 2.92 -13.20 5.50
N VAL A 194 1.64 -12.83 5.45
CA VAL A 194 0.76 -12.79 6.62
C VAL A 194 -0.39 -13.76 6.42
N ASP A 195 -0.58 -14.65 7.39
CA ASP A 195 -1.73 -15.53 7.45
C ASP A 195 -2.36 -15.49 8.84
N HIS A 196 -3.70 -15.46 8.90
CA HIS A 196 -4.48 -15.38 10.14
C HIS A 196 -3.94 -14.34 11.16
N GLY A 197 -3.43 -13.20 10.67
CA GLY A 197 -2.88 -12.10 11.48
C GLY A 197 -1.45 -12.31 11.98
N ARG A 198 -0.77 -13.38 11.58
CA ARG A 198 0.61 -13.70 11.98
C ARG A 198 1.57 -13.55 10.81
N LEU A 199 2.82 -13.24 11.13
CA LEU A 199 3.92 -13.38 10.19
C LEU A 199 4.19 -14.87 9.98
N VAL A 200 4.12 -15.34 8.73
CA VAL A 200 4.47 -16.69 8.35
C VAL A 200 5.91 -16.77 7.87
N ALA A 201 6.26 -15.88 6.94
CA ALA A 201 7.61 -15.77 6.39
C ALA A 201 7.87 -14.35 5.87
N GLN A 202 9.14 -13.98 5.77
CA GLN A 202 9.55 -12.74 5.10
C GLN A 202 10.91 -12.92 4.43
N GLY A 203 11.13 -12.20 3.33
CA GLY A 203 12.35 -12.22 2.53
C GLY A 203 12.12 -11.69 1.14
N SER A 204 13.12 -11.66 0.29
CA SER A 204 12.92 -11.43 -1.15
C SER A 204 12.14 -12.59 -1.77
N PRO A 205 11.43 -12.40 -2.90
CA PRO A 205 10.75 -13.49 -3.59
C PRO A 205 11.66 -14.72 -3.84
N ALA A 206 12.92 -14.47 -4.22
CA ALA A 206 13.89 -15.52 -4.47
C ALA A 206 14.31 -16.27 -3.18
N GLU A 207 14.43 -15.57 -2.05
CA GLU A 207 14.71 -16.19 -0.75
C GLU A 207 13.58 -17.08 -0.28
N LEU A 208 12.34 -16.63 -0.43
CA LEU A 208 11.16 -17.41 -0.06
C LEU A 208 11.04 -18.70 -0.89
N CYS A 209 11.32 -18.64 -2.20
CA CYS A 209 11.37 -19.82 -3.05
C CYS A 209 12.47 -20.80 -2.59
N ARG A 210 13.66 -20.30 -2.23
CA ARG A 210 14.76 -21.15 -1.73
C ARG A 210 14.44 -21.79 -0.38
N GLN A 211 13.86 -21.03 0.56
CA GLN A 211 13.50 -21.52 1.90
C GLN A 211 12.49 -22.67 1.85
N THR A 212 11.64 -22.69 0.84
CA THR A 212 10.58 -23.69 0.67
C THR A 212 10.91 -24.76 -0.36
N ASP A 213 12.08 -24.71 -0.97
CA ASP A 213 12.45 -25.55 -2.12
C ASP A 213 11.31 -25.56 -3.17
N SER A 214 10.98 -24.37 -3.64
CA SER A 214 9.85 -24.13 -4.57
C SER A 214 10.34 -23.44 -5.84
N GLY A 215 9.76 -23.83 -6.97
CA GLY A 215 10.08 -23.25 -8.28
C GLY A 215 9.42 -21.89 -8.52
N SER A 216 8.40 -21.53 -7.73
CA SER A 216 7.67 -20.28 -7.86
C SER A 216 7.29 -19.70 -6.49
N LEU A 217 7.00 -18.38 -6.45
CA LEU A 217 6.48 -17.73 -5.25
C LEU A 217 5.09 -18.26 -4.88
N GLU A 218 4.32 -18.73 -5.86
CA GLU A 218 3.00 -19.32 -5.66
C GLU A 218 3.10 -20.64 -4.90
N ASP A 219 3.98 -21.54 -5.32
CA ASP A 219 4.24 -22.80 -4.62
C ASP A 219 4.79 -22.55 -3.21
N ALA A 220 5.69 -21.56 -3.07
CA ALA A 220 6.23 -21.14 -1.79
C ALA A 220 5.13 -20.65 -0.85
N PHE A 221 4.22 -19.81 -1.34
CA PHE A 221 3.11 -19.27 -0.57
C PHE A 221 2.18 -20.39 -0.09
N VAL A 222 1.79 -21.32 -0.98
CA VAL A 222 0.95 -22.46 -0.62
C VAL A 222 1.63 -23.32 0.45
N LYS A 223 2.90 -23.70 0.29
CA LYS A 223 3.63 -24.47 1.29
C LYS A 223 3.69 -23.76 2.64
N LEU A 224 3.89 -22.44 2.67
CA LEU A 224 4.01 -21.66 3.89
C LEU A 224 2.67 -21.46 4.62
N THR A 225 1.56 -21.36 3.88
CA THR A 225 0.24 -21.10 4.47
C THR A 225 -0.59 -22.37 4.73
N CYS A 226 -0.36 -23.45 3.98
CA CYS A 226 -1.09 -24.71 4.17
C CYS A 226 -0.46 -25.64 5.23
N THR A 227 0.68 -25.27 5.82
CA THR A 227 1.38 -26.12 6.82
C THR A 227 0.78 -26.03 8.24
N GLU A 228 -0.21 -25.17 8.48
CA GLU A 228 -0.82 -24.95 9.80
C GLU A 228 -2.33 -25.31 9.87
N GLU A 229 -2.86 -26.23 9.06
CA GLU A 229 -4.14 -26.85 9.44
C GLU A 229 -3.87 -28.00 10.43
N PRO A 230 -4.18 -27.84 11.74
CA PRO A 230 -4.37 -29.01 12.57
C PRO A 230 -5.60 -29.73 12.01
N ALA A 231 -5.44 -31.00 11.63
CA ALA A 231 -6.51 -31.87 11.26
C ALA A 231 -7.68 -31.72 12.26
N ILE A 232 -8.80 -31.22 11.75
CA ILE A 232 -10.06 -31.29 12.49
C ILE A 232 -10.47 -32.78 12.45
N CYS A 233 -10.23 -33.48 13.56
CA CYS A 233 -10.90 -34.72 13.87
C CYS A 233 -12.34 -34.45 14.33
#